data_85f815ed4fe6c78d4dd9426aeb5a476d
#
_entry.id   85f815ed4fe6c78d4dd9426aeb5a476d
#
_cell.length_a   1.000
_cell.length_b   1.000
_cell.length_c   1.000
_cell.angle_alpha   90.00
_cell.angle_beta   90.00
_cell.angle_gamma   90.00
#
_symmetry.space_group_name_H-M   'P 1'
#
loop_
_entity.id
_entity.type
_entity.pdbx_description
1 polymer ?
#
loop_
_entity_poly.entity_id
_entity_poly.type
_entity_poly.pdbx_seq_one_letter_code
_entity_poly.pdbx_strand_id
1 'polypeptide(L)'
;MAEGFFRSKKGFTVVQNEITRDAKISLKAKGLYLVIQAYISMPDKKWTKEDFRNLTKEGKKAFDSAWKELKDFGYLKVHFMPDNGKWKTEYELLDEPDLGPHTLYHNSEGEVII
;
A
#
# COMPACT_ATOMS: atom_id res chain seq x y z
N MET A 1 16.11 -21.96 -30.97
CA MET A 1 15.62 -21.59 -30.58
C MET A 1 15.56 -21.03 -30.04
N ALA A 2 15.55 -20.95 -30.10
CA ALA A 2 15.16 -20.48 -29.63
C ALA A 2 15.38 -19.63 -28.74
N GLU A 3 15.20 -18.76 -28.85
CA GLU A 3 15.28 -17.85 -27.98
C GLU A 3 14.44 -18.12 -26.89
N GLY A 4 14.81 -17.87 -25.76
CA GLY A 4 13.99 -18.06 -24.61
C GLY A 4 12.93 -16.99 -24.52
N PHE A 5 11.69 -17.39 -24.46
CA PHE A 5 10.64 -16.49 -24.09
C PHE A 5 10.40 -16.58 -22.59
N PHE A 6 10.14 -15.45 -21.97
CA PHE A 6 9.62 -15.51 -20.61
C PHE A 6 8.23 -16.09 -20.65
N ARG A 7 7.92 -16.93 -19.70
CA ARG A 7 6.58 -17.42 -19.57
C ARG A 7 5.66 -16.26 -19.20
N SER A 8 4.46 -16.31 -19.73
CA SER A 8 3.45 -15.37 -19.32
C SER A 8 3.22 -15.52 -17.83
N LYS A 9 3.28 -14.44 -17.13
CA LYS A 9 2.93 -14.44 -15.73
C LYS A 9 1.46 -14.16 -15.59
N LYS A 10 0.88 -14.76 -14.61
CA LYS A 10 -0.44 -14.38 -14.23
C LYS A 10 -0.34 -13.01 -13.64
N GLY A 11 -0.96 -12.12 -14.30
CA GLY A 11 -0.99 -10.78 -13.86
C GLY A 11 0.34 -10.09 -13.93
N PHE A 12 0.30 -8.91 -14.28
CA PHE A 12 1.38 -7.98 -14.14
C PHE A 12 0.81 -6.81 -13.38
N THR A 13 1.67 -6.04 -12.76
CA THR A 13 1.25 -4.94 -11.93
C THR A 13 1.21 -3.68 -12.76
N VAL A 14 0.05 -3.04 -12.82
CA VAL A 14 -0.09 -1.73 -13.43
C VAL A 14 0.02 -0.71 -12.33
N VAL A 15 0.90 0.26 -12.51
CA VAL A 15 1.10 1.32 -11.53
C VAL A 15 0.88 2.66 -12.23
N GLN A 16 0.12 3.53 -11.58
CA GLN A 16 -0.13 4.86 -12.11
C GLN A 16 1.17 5.64 -12.18
N ASN A 17 1.28 6.50 -13.19
CA ASN A 17 2.47 7.32 -13.34
C ASN A 17 2.63 8.36 -12.24
N GLU A 18 1.57 8.66 -11.53
CA GLU A 18 1.58 9.70 -10.51
C GLU A 18 2.70 9.48 -9.49
N ILE A 19 2.73 8.30 -8.88
CA ILE A 19 3.75 8.03 -7.86
C ILE A 19 5.14 7.85 -8.49
N THR A 20 5.21 7.19 -9.63
CA THR A 20 6.52 6.94 -10.25
C THR A 20 7.21 8.23 -10.66
N ARG A 21 6.45 9.27 -10.97
CA ARG A 21 6.98 10.56 -11.38
C ARG A 21 7.05 11.60 -10.28
N ASP A 22 6.60 11.23 -9.08
CA ASP A 22 6.57 12.19 -7.97
C ASP A 22 7.95 12.36 -7.37
N ALA A 23 8.57 13.50 -7.63
CA ALA A 23 9.92 13.77 -7.17
C ALA A 23 10.03 13.94 -5.65
N LYS A 24 8.91 14.10 -4.95
CA LYS A 24 8.90 14.23 -3.50
C LYS A 24 9.01 12.89 -2.79
N ILE A 25 8.85 11.79 -3.52
CA ILE A 25 8.81 10.44 -2.95
C ILE A 25 10.15 9.76 -3.22
N SER A 26 10.73 9.16 -2.19
CA SER A 26 12.00 8.44 -2.32
C SER A 26 11.84 7.16 -3.13
N LEU A 27 12.93 6.66 -3.69
CA LEU A 27 12.93 5.38 -4.39
C LEU A 27 12.49 4.24 -3.45
N LYS A 28 12.89 4.32 -2.20
CA LYS A 28 12.52 3.35 -1.18
C LYS A 28 11.00 3.29 -1.00
N ALA A 29 10.35 4.43 -0.89
CA ALA A 29 8.90 4.48 -0.76
C ALA A 29 8.21 4.07 -2.04
N LYS A 30 8.74 4.45 -3.21
CA LYS A 30 8.20 3.99 -4.48
C LYS A 30 8.30 2.47 -4.60
N GLY A 31 9.43 1.91 -4.18
CA GLY A 31 9.59 0.46 -4.18
C GLY A 31 8.58 -0.24 -3.30
N LEU A 32 8.34 0.30 -2.11
CA LEU A 32 7.34 -0.27 -1.22
C LEU A 32 5.93 -0.18 -1.83
N TYR A 33 5.60 0.94 -2.45
CA TYR A 33 4.32 1.09 -3.14
C TYR A 33 4.13 0.01 -4.21
N LEU A 34 5.17 -0.23 -5.01
CA LEU A 34 5.11 -1.24 -6.06
C LEU A 34 4.88 -2.63 -5.49
N VAL A 35 5.56 -2.96 -4.40
CA VAL A 35 5.38 -4.26 -3.76
C VAL A 35 3.95 -4.41 -3.25
N ILE A 36 3.43 -3.40 -2.56
CA ILE A 36 2.06 -3.45 -2.06
C ILE A 36 1.08 -3.61 -3.21
N GLN A 37 1.22 -2.80 -4.25
CA GLN A 37 0.33 -2.83 -5.41
C GLN A 37 0.28 -4.22 -6.04
N ALA A 38 1.45 -4.86 -6.16
CA ALA A 38 1.54 -6.17 -6.77
C ALA A 38 0.75 -7.22 -6.00
N TYR A 39 0.82 -7.16 -4.67
CA TYR A 39 0.22 -8.21 -3.85
C TYR A 39 -1.25 -7.97 -3.52
N ILE A 40 -1.68 -6.72 -3.36
CA ILE A 40 -3.08 -6.47 -3.05
C ILE A 40 -4.00 -6.72 -4.23
N SER A 41 -3.42 -6.88 -5.43
CA SER A 41 -4.19 -7.28 -6.61
C SER A 41 -4.59 -8.75 -6.57
N MET A 42 -4.01 -9.53 -5.67
CA MET A 42 -4.35 -10.95 -5.54
C MET A 42 -5.57 -11.09 -4.64
N PRO A 43 -6.64 -11.74 -5.13
CA PRO A 43 -7.91 -11.73 -4.39
C PRO A 43 -8.00 -12.74 -3.25
N ASP A 44 -7.05 -13.64 -3.13
CA ASP A 44 -7.19 -14.79 -2.25
C ASP A 44 -6.59 -14.60 -0.85
N LYS A 45 -6.10 -13.42 -0.54
CA LYS A 45 -5.51 -13.18 0.77
C LYS A 45 -5.68 -11.72 1.17
N LYS A 46 -5.91 -11.49 2.45
CA LYS A 46 -5.91 -10.15 3.03
C LYS A 46 -4.50 -9.86 3.53
N TRP A 47 -3.87 -8.86 2.94
CA TRP A 47 -2.49 -8.52 3.24
C TRP A 47 -2.42 -7.53 4.39
N THR A 48 -1.41 -7.69 5.25
CA THR A 48 -1.19 -6.83 6.39
C THR A 48 0.13 -6.08 6.23
N LYS A 49 0.31 -5.05 7.05
CA LYS A 49 1.58 -4.33 7.08
C LYS A 49 2.73 -5.28 7.41
N GLU A 50 2.51 -6.21 8.35
CA GLU A 50 3.54 -7.16 8.76
C GLU A 50 3.92 -8.09 7.61
N ASP A 51 2.93 -8.49 6.80
CA ASP A 51 3.21 -9.31 5.61
C ASP A 51 4.20 -8.61 4.68
N PHE A 52 3.98 -7.33 4.41
CA PHE A 52 4.87 -6.60 3.51
C PHE A 52 6.24 -6.38 4.12
N ARG A 53 6.29 -6.19 5.42
CA ARG A 53 7.56 -6.07 6.10
C ARG A 53 8.39 -7.34 5.96
N ASN A 54 7.74 -8.50 6.03
CA ASN A 54 8.41 -9.79 5.88
C ASN A 54 8.79 -10.09 4.43
N LEU A 55 8.15 -9.44 3.47
CA LEU A 55 8.45 -9.62 2.06
C LEU A 55 9.58 -8.73 1.57
N THR A 56 10.03 -7.79 2.38
CA THR A 56 11.09 -6.87 1.99
C THR A 56 12.37 -7.21 2.73
N LYS A 57 13.48 -6.95 2.06
CA LYS A 57 14.80 -7.22 2.61
C LYS A 57 15.25 -6.17 3.60
N GLU A 58 14.68 -4.98 3.49
CA GLU A 58 15.07 -3.86 4.31
C GLU A 58 14.76 -4.10 5.78
N GLY A 59 15.55 -3.49 6.66
CA GLY A 59 15.30 -3.56 8.09
C GLY A 59 14.04 -2.80 8.48
N LYS A 60 13.61 -3.04 9.71
CA LYS A 60 12.39 -2.44 10.24
C LYS A 60 12.36 -0.91 10.09
N LYS A 61 13.48 -0.27 10.38
CA LYS A 61 13.54 1.20 10.35
C LYS A 61 13.34 1.75 8.95
N ALA A 62 13.98 1.11 7.96
CA ALA A 62 13.85 1.55 6.58
C ALA A 62 12.42 1.30 6.07
N PHE A 63 11.84 0.17 6.43
CA PHE A 63 10.47 -0.14 6.05
C PHE A 63 9.49 0.88 6.66
N ASP A 64 9.61 1.12 7.96
CA ASP A 64 8.72 2.04 8.66
C ASP A 64 8.85 3.47 8.11
N SER A 65 10.05 3.87 7.73
CA SER A 65 10.28 5.17 7.13
C SER A 65 9.58 5.28 5.77
N ALA A 66 9.69 4.25 4.94
CA ALA A 66 9.02 4.24 3.64
C ALA A 66 7.49 4.24 3.80
N TRP A 67 6.99 3.46 4.75
CA TRP A 67 5.57 3.40 5.07
C TRP A 67 5.03 4.76 5.49
N LYS A 68 5.75 5.42 6.39
CA LYS A 68 5.39 6.76 6.86
C LYS A 68 5.39 7.76 5.71
N GLU A 69 6.39 7.67 4.84
CA GLU A 69 6.48 8.57 3.70
C GLU A 69 5.26 8.43 2.78
N LEU A 70 4.83 7.20 2.51
CA LEU A 70 3.63 6.99 1.70
C LEU A 70 2.39 7.60 2.35
N LYS A 71 2.26 7.50 3.66
CA LYS A 71 1.15 8.13 4.37
C LYS A 71 1.22 9.64 4.30
N ASP A 72 2.39 10.20 4.58
CA ASP A 72 2.56 11.64 4.68
C ASP A 72 2.35 12.34 3.34
N PHE A 73 2.64 11.66 2.24
CA PHE A 73 2.47 12.23 0.91
C PHE A 73 1.20 11.77 0.20
N GLY A 74 0.28 11.14 0.94
CA GLY A 74 -1.09 10.94 0.48
C GLY A 74 -1.33 9.69 -0.34
N TYR A 75 -0.40 8.75 -0.40
CA TYR A 75 -0.56 7.53 -1.18
C TYR A 75 -1.07 6.35 -0.38
N LEU A 76 -1.09 6.46 0.94
CA LEU A 76 -1.50 5.38 1.82
C LEU A 76 -2.37 5.94 2.93
N LYS A 77 -3.54 5.34 3.12
CA LYS A 77 -4.43 5.72 4.21
C LYS A 77 -4.71 4.53 5.10
N VAL A 78 -4.92 4.83 6.36
CA VAL A 78 -5.25 3.84 7.38
C VAL A 78 -6.67 4.11 7.84
N HIS A 79 -7.52 3.11 7.74
CA HIS A 79 -8.91 3.21 8.16
C HIS A 79 -9.13 2.30 9.37
N PHE A 80 -9.73 2.86 10.41
CA PHE A 80 -10.16 2.09 11.56
C PHE A 80 -11.67 1.93 11.49
N MET A 81 -12.11 0.69 11.41
CA MET A 81 -13.52 0.32 11.28
C MET A 81 -13.97 -0.38 12.54
N PRO A 82 -15.18 -0.10 13.05
CA PRO A 82 -15.68 -0.85 14.22
C PRO A 82 -15.96 -2.29 13.82
N ASP A 83 -15.60 -3.21 14.72
CA ASP A 83 -15.84 -4.63 14.49
C ASP A 83 -16.01 -5.31 15.85
N ASN A 84 -17.27 -5.55 16.23
CA ASN A 84 -17.61 -6.26 17.48
C ASN A 84 -16.94 -5.66 18.72
N GLY A 85 -17.04 -4.33 18.86
CA GLY A 85 -16.49 -3.62 20.00
C GLY A 85 -15.00 -3.36 19.93
N LYS A 86 -14.35 -3.75 18.84
CA LYS A 86 -12.94 -3.51 18.60
C LYS A 86 -12.76 -2.73 17.30
N TRP A 87 -11.58 -2.23 17.10
CA TRP A 87 -11.23 -1.57 15.85
C TRP A 87 -10.55 -2.56 14.92
N LYS A 88 -11.05 -2.64 13.70
CA LYS A 88 -10.42 -3.40 12.63
C LYS A 88 -9.68 -2.40 11.75
N THR A 89 -8.45 -2.70 11.41
CA THR A 89 -7.62 -1.83 10.58
C THR A 89 -7.70 -2.25 9.13
N GLU A 90 -7.93 -1.28 8.25
CA GLU A 90 -7.85 -1.50 6.81
C GLU A 90 -6.91 -0.47 6.20
N TYR A 91 -6.12 -0.89 5.23
CA TYR A 91 -5.21 0.00 4.54
C TYR A 91 -5.71 0.24 3.12
N GLU A 92 -5.55 1.46 2.67
CA GLU A 92 -5.94 1.84 1.31
C GLU A 92 -4.75 2.45 0.60
N LEU A 93 -4.40 1.87 -0.55
CA LEU A 93 -3.35 2.39 -1.40
C LEU A 93 -4.00 3.20 -2.51
N LEU A 94 -3.56 4.45 -2.69
CA LEU A 94 -4.22 5.36 -3.62
C LEU A 94 -3.41 5.50 -4.89
N ASP A 95 -4.12 5.59 -6.02
CA ASP A 95 -3.51 5.83 -7.32
C ASP A 95 -3.06 7.28 -7.46
N GLU A 96 -3.83 8.20 -6.89
CA GLU A 96 -3.50 9.62 -6.87
C GLU A 96 -3.38 10.07 -5.42
N PRO A 97 -2.42 10.96 -5.12
CA PRO A 97 -2.22 11.35 -3.72
C PRO A 97 -3.38 12.20 -3.20
N ASP A 98 -3.73 11.94 -1.96
CA ASP A 98 -4.74 12.70 -1.24
C ASP A 98 -4.10 13.18 0.05
N LEU A 99 -3.81 14.47 0.14
CA LEU A 99 -3.10 15.06 1.28
C LEU A 99 -3.99 15.37 2.48
N GLY A 100 -5.24 14.92 2.46
CA GLY A 100 -6.08 14.97 3.65
C GLY A 100 -5.57 14.02 4.73
N PRO A 101 -6.33 13.84 5.80
CA PRO A 101 -5.88 12.96 6.89
C PRO A 101 -5.57 11.56 6.39
N HIS A 102 -4.44 11.02 6.81
CA HIS A 102 -4.06 9.65 6.41
C HIS A 102 -4.62 8.58 7.35
N THR A 103 -5.12 8.97 8.51
CA THR A 103 -5.70 8.04 9.48
C THR A 103 -7.13 8.46 9.73
N LEU A 104 -8.07 7.55 9.46
CA LEU A 104 -9.49 7.84 9.48
C LEU A 104 -10.21 6.83 10.35
N TYR A 105 -11.06 7.33 11.24
CA TYR A 105 -11.91 6.50 12.09
C TYR A 105 -13.33 6.53 11.55
N HIS A 106 -13.96 5.38 11.45
CA HIS A 106 -15.31 5.24 10.93
C HIS A 106 -16.27 4.80 12.01
N ASN A 107 -17.55 5.16 11.87
CA ASN A 107 -18.58 4.64 12.75
C ASN A 107 -19.11 3.32 12.19
N SER A 108 -20.08 2.71 12.86
CA SER A 108 -20.63 1.42 12.44
C SER A 108 -21.36 1.48 11.08
N GLU A 109 -21.68 2.66 10.61
CA GLU A 109 -22.32 2.87 9.32
C GLU A 109 -21.34 3.18 8.21
N GLY A 110 -20.05 3.16 8.53
CA GLY A 110 -19.01 3.41 7.55
C GLY A 110 -18.64 4.87 7.34
N GLU A 111 -19.26 5.77 8.12
CA GLU A 111 -18.98 7.20 7.99
C GLU A 111 -17.72 7.58 8.76
N VAL A 112 -16.94 8.50 8.19
CA VAL A 112 -15.75 9.02 8.86
C VAL A 112 -16.16 9.93 10.01
N ILE A 113 -15.63 9.66 11.20
CA ILE A 113 -15.95 10.46 12.40
C ILE A 113 -14.75 11.25 12.90
N ILE A 114 -13.54 10.88 12.47
CA ILE A 114 -12.33 11.62 12.82
C ILE A 114 -11.43 11.68 11.61
#